data_d60dc0bd6156c06410c2e72b79d5b388
#
_entry.id   d60dc0bd6156c06410c2e72b79d5b388
#
_cell.length_a   1.000
_cell.length_b   1.000
_cell.length_c   1.000
_cell.angle_alpha   90.00
_cell.angle_beta   90.00
_cell.angle_gamma   90.00
#
_symmetry.space_group_name_H-M   'P 1'
#
loop_
_entity.id
_entity.type
_entity.pdbx_description
1 polymer ?
#
loop_
_entity_poly.entity_id
_entity_poly.type
_entity_poly.pdbx_seq_one_letter_code
_entity_poly.pdbx_strand_id
1 'polypeptide(L)'
;MSSDRESFTFRVGISLVIHNRLEEVKKTLDSLSQAITDLERVCLVDNASSNSEDLDRLKKSYQLFHWIENSDNRGYAAAHHQALNWLMEQNCQYCLLLNPDLTLPKTILDDLSHASRKVKDLWVLSPLLIRDEKEDPIIDSAGLELDGFFRARDRSQGIQKSKAFPGGGVSTTQPVPALCGAMLWIPAQLLPLRPEALVFSTDYFAYFEDMELGMELQRRQVPMGLLPHIKVVHRRGGMSRLQKFTEKDWISNPKQIRGAILNRYRTLFRHNRLLFIFLRYPRLVPYEMIRWIYILFRKPWLLKLIPEIFSIFREETHRKRKPPIRRPD
;
A
#
# COMPACT_ATOMS: atom_id res chain seq x y z
N MET A 1 18.42 -6.04 -37.40
CA MET A 1 18.25 -7.14 -36.44
C MET A 1 17.08 -6.81 -35.54
N SER A 2 15.88 -7.22 -35.95
CA SER A 2 14.67 -7.11 -35.13
C SER A 2 14.74 -8.25 -34.14
N SER A 3 15.05 -7.92 -32.88
CA SER A 3 14.95 -8.89 -31.80
C SER A 3 13.48 -9.15 -31.56
N ASP A 4 13.05 -10.37 -31.81
CA ASP A 4 11.75 -10.91 -31.41
C ASP A 4 11.52 -10.61 -29.93
N ARG A 5 10.73 -9.58 -29.64
CA ARG A 5 10.08 -9.43 -28.36
C ARG A 5 8.95 -10.46 -28.34
N GLU A 6 9.26 -11.68 -27.93
CA GLU A 6 8.23 -12.59 -27.49
C GLU A 6 7.41 -11.85 -26.42
N SER A 7 6.23 -11.42 -26.77
CA SER A 7 5.27 -10.80 -25.87
C SER A 7 4.65 -11.86 -24.96
N PHE A 8 5.46 -12.43 -24.07
CA PHE A 8 4.95 -13.20 -22.94
C PHE A 8 4.36 -12.23 -21.92
N THR A 9 3.16 -11.75 -22.19
CA THR A 9 2.38 -10.97 -21.24
C THR A 9 1.83 -11.92 -20.18
N PHE A 10 2.19 -11.69 -18.92
CA PHE A 10 1.51 -12.35 -17.80
C PHE A 10 0.03 -11.98 -17.81
N ARG A 11 -0.84 -12.90 -17.39
CA ARG A 11 -2.22 -12.55 -17.06
C ARG A 11 -2.21 -11.77 -15.72
N VAL A 12 -2.51 -10.47 -15.84
CA VAL A 12 -2.46 -9.54 -14.71
C VAL A 12 -3.86 -9.18 -14.27
N GLY A 13 -4.15 -9.39 -13.00
CA GLY A 13 -5.34 -8.84 -12.35
C GLY A 13 -5.03 -7.49 -11.72
N ILE A 14 -5.86 -6.48 -11.98
CA ILE A 14 -5.65 -5.12 -11.48
C ILE A 14 -6.74 -4.75 -10.51
N SER A 15 -6.37 -4.39 -9.30
CA SER A 15 -7.28 -3.96 -8.24
C SER A 15 -7.08 -2.47 -7.94
N LEU A 16 -8.12 -1.68 -8.09
CA LEU A 16 -8.12 -0.25 -7.77
C LEU A 16 -9.31 0.09 -6.88
N VAL A 17 -9.07 0.74 -5.75
CA VAL A 17 -10.09 1.15 -4.79
C VAL A 17 -10.35 2.65 -4.91
N ILE A 18 -11.62 3.01 -5.03
CA ILE A 18 -12.11 4.37 -5.20
C ILE A 18 -12.87 4.79 -3.95
N HIS A 19 -12.62 5.99 -3.47
CA HIS A 19 -13.47 6.67 -2.49
C HIS A 19 -13.39 8.17 -2.71
N ASN A 20 -14.41 8.72 -3.38
CA ASN A 20 -14.44 10.11 -3.80
C ASN A 20 -13.32 10.48 -4.81
N ARG A 21 -13.07 11.76 -5.04
CA ARG A 21 -11.99 12.28 -5.90
C ARG A 21 -12.00 11.72 -7.32
N LEU A 22 -13.17 11.65 -7.93
CA LEU A 22 -13.38 10.96 -9.20
C LEU A 22 -12.57 11.57 -10.37
N GLU A 23 -12.18 12.84 -10.29
CA GLU A 23 -11.29 13.47 -11.27
C GLU A 23 -9.86 12.89 -11.25
N GLU A 24 -9.31 12.65 -10.06
CA GLU A 24 -8.02 11.96 -9.91
C GLU A 24 -8.11 10.50 -10.34
N VAL A 25 -9.18 9.83 -9.94
CA VAL A 25 -9.49 8.46 -10.39
C VAL A 25 -9.49 8.38 -11.91
N LYS A 26 -10.20 9.32 -12.59
CA LYS A 26 -10.25 9.35 -14.05
C LYS A 26 -8.87 9.45 -14.67
N LYS A 27 -7.98 10.30 -14.17
CA LYS A 27 -6.60 10.41 -14.67
C LYS A 27 -5.82 9.10 -14.51
N THR A 28 -6.02 8.41 -13.40
CA THR A 28 -5.39 7.10 -13.18
C THR A 28 -5.93 6.07 -14.18
N LEU A 29 -7.25 6.00 -14.38
CA LEU A 29 -7.88 5.09 -15.32
C LEU A 29 -7.52 5.40 -16.78
N ASP A 30 -7.42 6.70 -17.15
CA ASP A 30 -6.97 7.10 -18.49
C ASP A 30 -5.54 6.60 -18.76
N SER A 31 -4.62 6.74 -17.79
CA SER A 31 -3.25 6.24 -17.93
C SER A 31 -3.19 4.72 -17.90
N LEU A 32 -4.00 4.07 -17.07
CA LEU A 32 -4.11 2.62 -17.02
C LEU A 32 -4.60 2.04 -18.34
N SER A 33 -5.66 2.61 -18.91
CA SER A 33 -6.23 2.17 -20.20
C SER A 33 -5.24 2.24 -21.37
N GLN A 34 -4.23 3.12 -21.25
CA GLN A 34 -3.16 3.17 -22.25
C GLN A 34 -2.06 2.12 -22.02
N ALA A 35 -2.00 1.54 -20.83
CA ALA A 35 -0.99 0.58 -20.42
C ALA A 35 -1.44 -0.89 -20.53
N ILE A 36 -2.75 -1.14 -20.63
CA ILE A 36 -3.33 -2.49 -20.65
C ILE A 36 -3.98 -2.78 -21.99
N THR A 37 -3.97 -4.07 -22.38
CA THR A 37 -4.63 -4.57 -23.60
C THR A 37 -5.84 -5.44 -23.29
N ASP A 38 -5.90 -6.03 -22.10
CA ASP A 38 -6.95 -6.93 -21.63
C ASP A 38 -7.69 -6.28 -20.42
N LEU A 39 -8.79 -5.59 -20.74
CA LEU A 39 -9.57 -4.82 -19.78
C LEU A 39 -10.47 -5.68 -18.90
N GLU A 40 -10.72 -6.93 -19.28
CA GLU A 40 -11.64 -7.81 -18.55
C GLU A 40 -11.12 -8.23 -17.16
N ARG A 41 -9.81 -8.06 -16.90
CA ARG A 41 -9.18 -8.40 -15.62
C ARG A 41 -8.96 -7.20 -14.70
N VAL A 42 -9.62 -6.10 -14.93
CA VAL A 42 -9.57 -4.92 -14.06
C VAL A 42 -10.79 -4.91 -13.15
N CYS A 43 -10.56 -4.87 -11.85
CA CYS A 43 -11.61 -4.76 -10.84
C CYS A 43 -11.49 -3.42 -10.10
N LEU A 44 -12.53 -2.63 -10.19
CA LEU A 44 -12.69 -1.35 -9.50
C LEU A 44 -13.68 -1.52 -8.35
N VAL A 45 -13.27 -1.09 -7.16
CA VAL A 45 -14.15 -1.08 -5.99
C VAL A 45 -14.48 0.35 -5.63
N ASP A 46 -15.72 0.76 -5.88
CA ASP A 46 -16.24 1.99 -5.29
C ASP A 46 -16.57 1.77 -3.81
N ASN A 47 -15.82 2.42 -2.96
CA ASN A 47 -15.92 2.27 -1.51
C ASN A 47 -16.83 3.35 -0.89
N ALA A 48 -18.05 3.46 -1.41
CA ALA A 48 -19.08 4.44 -1.04
C ALA A 48 -18.68 5.90 -1.34
N SER A 49 -18.43 6.21 -2.61
CA SER A 49 -18.27 7.59 -3.06
C SER A 49 -19.58 8.37 -2.98
N SER A 50 -19.52 9.64 -2.57
CA SER A 50 -20.70 10.45 -2.30
C SER A 50 -21.31 11.10 -3.56
N ASN A 51 -20.53 11.28 -4.64
CA ASN A 51 -21.02 11.87 -5.90
C ASN A 51 -21.44 10.76 -6.88
N SER A 52 -22.73 10.43 -6.87
CA SER A 52 -23.28 9.37 -7.72
C SER A 52 -23.26 9.72 -9.22
N GLU A 53 -23.49 10.98 -9.60
CA GLU A 53 -23.53 11.38 -11.02
C GLU A 53 -22.15 11.24 -11.69
N ASP A 54 -21.09 11.71 -11.04
CA ASP A 54 -19.72 11.59 -11.56
C ASP A 54 -19.25 10.13 -11.54
N LEU A 55 -19.68 9.35 -10.54
CA LEU A 55 -19.43 7.91 -10.49
C LEU A 55 -20.09 7.19 -11.66
N ASP A 56 -21.34 7.51 -11.98
CA ASP A 56 -22.09 6.92 -13.11
C ASP A 56 -21.45 7.29 -14.45
N ARG A 57 -20.95 8.53 -14.59
CA ARG A 57 -20.20 8.94 -15.78
C ARG A 57 -18.89 8.16 -15.91
N LEU A 58 -18.20 7.95 -14.79
CA LEU A 58 -16.96 7.17 -14.75
C LEU A 58 -17.22 5.71 -15.14
N LYS A 59 -18.25 5.07 -14.60
CA LYS A 59 -18.66 3.70 -14.94
C LYS A 59 -18.98 3.54 -16.44
N LYS A 60 -19.72 4.49 -17.00
CA LYS A 60 -20.04 4.48 -18.44
C LYS A 60 -18.77 4.57 -19.30
N SER A 61 -17.78 5.37 -18.87
CA SER A 61 -16.50 5.51 -19.59
C SER A 61 -15.64 4.26 -19.51
N TYR A 62 -15.75 3.47 -18.45
CA TYR A 62 -14.96 2.26 -18.20
C TYR A 62 -15.87 1.04 -17.96
N GLN A 63 -16.89 0.88 -18.78
CA GLN A 63 -17.90 -0.19 -18.65
C GLN A 63 -17.34 -1.61 -18.83
N LEU A 64 -16.16 -1.76 -19.44
CA LEU A 64 -15.49 -3.05 -19.62
C LEU A 64 -14.77 -3.53 -18.35
N PHE A 65 -14.56 -2.65 -17.37
CA PHE A 65 -14.01 -3.04 -16.08
C PHE A 65 -15.06 -3.70 -15.21
N HIS A 66 -14.64 -4.60 -14.36
CA HIS A 66 -15.52 -5.16 -13.32
C HIS A 66 -15.67 -4.16 -12.17
N TRP A 67 -16.91 -3.86 -11.78
CA TRP A 67 -17.23 -2.91 -10.72
C TRP A 67 -17.85 -3.61 -9.52
N ILE A 68 -17.34 -3.29 -8.34
CA ILE A 68 -17.93 -3.65 -7.04
C ILE A 68 -18.30 -2.35 -6.34
N GLU A 69 -19.55 -2.24 -5.87
CA GLU A 69 -20.06 -1.07 -5.19
C GLU A 69 -20.38 -1.38 -3.74
N ASN A 70 -19.75 -0.65 -2.83
CA ASN A 70 -20.02 -0.75 -1.41
C ASN A 70 -21.02 0.32 -0.97
N SER A 71 -22.00 -0.05 -0.15
CA SER A 71 -22.94 0.89 0.46
C SER A 71 -22.33 1.75 1.56
N ASP A 72 -21.19 1.32 2.11
CA ASP A 72 -20.42 2.00 3.14
C ASP A 72 -18.92 1.88 2.87
N ASN A 73 -18.13 2.82 3.41
CA ASN A 73 -16.67 2.77 3.30
C ASN A 73 -16.10 1.69 4.23
N ARG A 74 -15.69 0.56 3.66
CA ARG A 74 -15.13 -0.60 4.35
C ARG A 74 -13.64 -0.48 4.67
N GLY A 75 -13.01 0.61 4.24
CA GLY A 75 -11.56 0.81 4.35
C GLY A 75 -10.78 0.17 3.19
N TYR A 76 -9.52 0.55 3.11
CA TYR A 76 -8.63 0.21 1.99
C TYR A 76 -8.38 -1.30 1.88
N ALA A 77 -8.02 -1.94 2.99
CA ALA A 77 -7.69 -3.36 3.02
C ALA A 77 -8.87 -4.26 2.63
N ALA A 78 -10.07 -3.99 3.19
CA ALA A 78 -11.26 -4.79 2.90
C ALA A 78 -11.76 -4.61 1.46
N ALA A 79 -11.65 -3.40 0.91
CA ALA A 79 -12.03 -3.14 -0.48
C ALA A 79 -11.08 -3.85 -1.47
N HIS A 80 -9.77 -3.79 -1.25
CA HIS A 80 -8.83 -4.59 -2.06
C HIS A 80 -9.06 -6.10 -1.92
N HIS A 81 -9.44 -6.58 -0.74
CA HIS A 81 -9.78 -7.99 -0.54
C HIS A 81 -10.96 -8.43 -1.42
N GLN A 82 -12.00 -7.60 -1.58
CA GLN A 82 -13.12 -7.87 -2.47
C GLN A 82 -12.66 -8.00 -3.94
N ALA A 83 -11.87 -7.03 -4.43
CA ALA A 83 -11.34 -7.07 -5.78
C ALA A 83 -10.45 -8.29 -6.02
N LEU A 84 -9.57 -8.60 -5.07
CA LEU A 84 -8.64 -9.73 -5.17
C LEU A 84 -9.37 -11.08 -5.17
N ASN A 85 -10.47 -11.25 -4.41
CA ASN A 85 -11.28 -12.45 -4.47
C ASN A 85 -11.80 -12.69 -5.90
N TRP A 86 -12.35 -11.68 -6.55
CA TRP A 86 -12.80 -11.79 -7.92
C TRP A 86 -11.63 -12.07 -8.89
N LEU A 87 -10.49 -11.37 -8.72
CA LEU A 87 -9.31 -11.55 -9.58
C LEU A 87 -8.68 -12.94 -9.48
N MET A 88 -8.74 -13.59 -8.31
CA MET A 88 -8.25 -14.97 -8.13
C MET A 88 -9.05 -15.96 -8.99
N GLU A 89 -10.35 -15.73 -9.18
CA GLU A 89 -11.21 -16.53 -10.06
C GLU A 89 -10.85 -16.35 -11.55
N GLN A 90 -10.17 -15.26 -11.91
CA GLN A 90 -9.75 -14.95 -13.29
C GLN A 90 -8.43 -15.63 -13.70
N ASN A 91 -7.88 -16.50 -12.87
CA ASN A 91 -6.59 -17.20 -13.12
C ASN A 91 -5.42 -16.25 -13.44
N CYS A 92 -5.34 -15.12 -12.74
CA CYS A 92 -4.23 -14.18 -12.87
C CYS A 92 -2.93 -14.78 -12.35
N GLN A 93 -1.81 -14.49 -13.00
CA GLN A 93 -0.47 -14.88 -12.57
C GLN A 93 0.14 -13.85 -11.61
N TYR A 94 -0.24 -12.59 -11.80
CA TYR A 94 0.12 -11.47 -10.94
C TYR A 94 -1.08 -10.61 -10.63
N CYS A 95 -1.07 -10.01 -9.44
CA CYS A 95 -2.02 -8.98 -9.03
C CYS A 95 -1.30 -7.65 -8.88
N LEU A 96 -1.84 -6.61 -9.51
CA LEU A 96 -1.40 -5.23 -9.40
C LEU A 96 -2.41 -4.46 -8.56
N LEU A 97 -2.01 -4.03 -7.36
CA LEU A 97 -2.82 -3.17 -6.51
C LEU A 97 -2.44 -1.71 -6.78
N LEU A 98 -3.43 -0.85 -6.95
CA LEU A 98 -3.23 0.55 -7.32
C LEU A 98 -4.05 1.50 -6.43
N ASN A 99 -3.42 2.60 -6.03
CA ASN A 99 -4.13 3.78 -5.56
C ASN A 99 -4.79 4.53 -6.72
N PRO A 100 -5.86 5.30 -6.45
CA PRO A 100 -6.61 6.01 -7.48
C PRO A 100 -6.01 7.38 -7.87
N ASP A 101 -4.79 7.69 -7.46
CA ASP A 101 -4.10 8.96 -7.69
C ASP A 101 -2.69 8.80 -8.30
N LEU A 102 -2.56 7.75 -9.12
CA LEU A 102 -1.33 7.44 -9.85
C LEU A 102 -1.42 7.89 -11.33
N THR A 103 -0.27 8.20 -11.93
CA THR A 103 -0.13 8.29 -13.39
C THR A 103 0.89 7.25 -13.82
N LEU A 104 0.45 6.34 -14.66
CA LEU A 104 1.20 5.15 -15.08
C LEU A 104 1.87 5.39 -16.44
N PRO A 105 3.15 5.00 -16.63
CA PRO A 105 3.74 4.93 -17.97
C PRO A 105 3.05 3.84 -18.78
N LYS A 106 2.95 4.02 -20.10
CA LYS A 106 2.35 3.03 -21.02
C LYS A 106 3.02 1.68 -20.99
N THR A 107 4.30 1.63 -20.62
CA THR A 107 5.12 0.40 -20.56
C THR A 107 5.06 -0.30 -19.21
N ILE A 108 4.27 0.18 -18.26
CA ILE A 108 4.34 -0.25 -16.86
C ILE A 108 4.18 -1.77 -16.69
N LEU A 109 3.26 -2.41 -17.41
CA LEU A 109 3.03 -3.86 -17.28
C LEU A 109 4.17 -4.68 -17.88
N ASP A 110 4.74 -4.22 -19.01
CA ASP A 110 5.90 -4.84 -19.64
C ASP A 110 7.13 -4.71 -18.73
N ASP A 111 7.34 -3.52 -18.16
CA ASP A 111 8.47 -3.22 -17.29
C ASP A 111 8.41 -4.07 -16.00
N LEU A 112 7.25 -4.19 -15.37
CA LEU A 112 7.03 -5.02 -14.19
C LEU A 112 7.20 -6.52 -14.51
N SER A 113 6.63 -6.96 -15.64
CA SER A 113 6.77 -8.33 -16.13
C SER A 113 8.23 -8.69 -16.38
N HIS A 114 8.98 -7.79 -17.03
CA HIS A 114 10.40 -7.96 -17.27
C HIS A 114 11.22 -8.00 -15.98
N ALA A 115 10.94 -7.11 -15.02
CA ALA A 115 11.58 -7.12 -13.70
C ALA A 115 11.32 -8.42 -12.94
N SER A 116 10.09 -8.95 -12.99
CA SER A 116 9.70 -10.20 -12.33
C SER A 116 10.48 -11.41 -12.85
N ARG A 117 10.82 -11.44 -14.14
CA ARG A 117 11.61 -12.53 -14.73
C ARG A 117 13.10 -12.49 -14.33
N LYS A 118 13.59 -11.31 -13.93
CA LYS A 118 15.00 -11.16 -13.51
C LYS A 118 15.25 -11.58 -12.07
N VAL A 119 14.22 -11.66 -11.25
CA VAL A 119 14.32 -12.15 -9.87
C VAL A 119 14.09 -13.66 -9.83
N LYS A 120 14.92 -14.38 -9.06
CA LYS A 120 14.86 -15.85 -9.01
C LYS A 120 13.68 -16.38 -8.21
N ASP A 121 13.26 -15.62 -7.17
CA ASP A 121 12.22 -16.00 -6.23
C ASP A 121 10.93 -15.21 -6.51
N LEU A 122 9.85 -15.58 -5.82
CA LEU A 122 8.60 -14.84 -5.84
C LEU A 122 8.73 -13.54 -5.02
N TRP A 123 9.05 -12.45 -5.68
CA TRP A 123 9.18 -11.13 -5.05
C TRP A 123 7.89 -10.33 -5.18
N VAL A 124 7.56 -9.62 -4.11
CA VAL A 124 6.62 -8.50 -4.21
C VAL A 124 7.40 -7.26 -4.63
N LEU A 125 6.98 -6.62 -5.72
CA LEU A 125 7.71 -5.51 -6.34
C LEU A 125 6.90 -4.22 -6.31
N SER A 126 7.59 -3.09 -6.31
CA SER A 126 6.98 -1.77 -6.51
C SER A 126 7.93 -0.87 -7.32
N PRO A 127 7.41 -0.04 -8.21
CA PRO A 127 8.20 1.00 -8.86
C PRO A 127 8.58 2.10 -7.87
N LEU A 128 9.50 2.97 -8.27
CA LEU A 128 9.79 4.21 -7.57
C LEU A 128 8.61 5.16 -7.72
N LEU A 129 8.02 5.56 -6.61
CA LEU A 129 6.97 6.57 -6.61
C LEU A 129 7.60 7.98 -6.58
N ILE A 130 7.19 8.82 -7.52
CA ILE A 130 7.70 10.19 -7.69
C ILE A 130 6.55 11.20 -7.63
N ARG A 131 6.85 12.46 -7.33
CA ARG A 131 5.84 13.53 -7.23
C ARG A 131 5.59 14.27 -8.52
N ASP A 132 6.56 14.30 -9.41
CA ASP A 132 6.52 15.03 -10.67
C ASP A 132 7.31 14.30 -11.76
N GLU A 133 7.09 14.69 -13.02
CA GLU A 133 7.71 14.07 -14.22
C GLU A 133 8.98 14.82 -14.67
N LYS A 134 9.61 15.58 -13.79
CA LYS A 134 10.86 16.28 -14.12
C LYS A 134 11.98 15.30 -14.45
N GLU A 135 13.02 15.78 -15.09
CA GLU A 135 14.23 14.99 -15.41
C GLU A 135 14.84 14.37 -14.15
N ASP A 136 14.98 15.18 -13.07
CA ASP A 136 15.38 14.72 -11.74
C ASP A 136 14.21 14.88 -10.74
N PRO A 137 13.29 13.91 -10.71
CA PRO A 137 12.05 14.04 -9.94
C PRO A 137 12.30 13.95 -8.44
N ILE A 138 11.39 14.56 -7.69
CA ILE A 138 11.34 14.38 -6.24
C ILE A 138 10.69 13.05 -5.92
N ILE A 139 11.35 12.26 -5.10
CA ILE A 139 10.83 10.96 -4.64
C ILE A 139 9.63 11.19 -3.71
N ASP A 140 8.57 10.45 -3.95
CA ASP A 140 7.45 10.32 -3.04
C ASP A 140 7.64 9.13 -2.10
N SER A 141 7.99 7.96 -2.63
CA SER A 141 8.35 6.79 -1.83
C SER A 141 9.35 5.88 -2.56
N ALA A 142 10.41 5.50 -1.88
CA ALA A 142 11.35 4.45 -2.27
C ALA A 142 11.20 3.21 -1.36
N GLY A 143 9.96 2.84 -1.05
CA GLY A 143 9.60 1.84 -0.06
C GLY A 143 9.41 2.45 1.33
N LEU A 144 9.15 1.59 2.32
CA LEU A 144 8.87 2.01 3.69
C LEU A 144 9.92 1.48 4.66
N GLU A 145 10.07 2.20 5.77
CA GLU A 145 10.90 1.78 6.90
C GLU A 145 10.25 2.17 8.23
N LEU A 146 10.62 1.46 9.29
CA LEU A 146 10.28 1.82 10.66
C LEU A 146 11.45 2.54 11.30
N ASP A 147 11.20 3.70 11.89
CA ASP A 147 12.20 4.38 12.71
C ASP A 147 12.29 3.79 14.14
N GLY A 148 13.27 4.25 14.92
CA GLY A 148 13.48 3.80 16.30
C GLY A 148 12.32 4.10 17.27
N PHE A 149 11.30 4.85 16.82
CA PHE A 149 10.06 5.18 17.55
C PHE A 149 8.85 4.41 17.03
N PHE A 150 9.06 3.38 16.22
CA PHE A 150 8.03 2.60 15.57
C PHE A 150 7.05 3.45 14.75
N ARG A 151 7.58 4.38 13.96
CA ARG A 151 6.81 5.18 13.00
C ARG A 151 7.17 4.73 11.59
N ALA A 152 6.15 4.44 10.80
CA ALA A 152 6.32 4.16 9.37
C ALA A 152 6.68 5.44 8.63
N ARG A 153 7.69 5.38 7.77
CA ARG A 153 8.15 6.49 6.93
C ARG A 153 8.42 6.02 5.52
N ASP A 154 8.07 6.85 4.55
CA ASP A 154 8.52 6.66 3.18
C ASP A 154 10.02 6.93 3.08
N ARG A 155 10.76 5.96 2.57
CA ARG A 155 12.22 6.08 2.35
C ARG A 155 12.50 7.12 1.28
N SER A 156 13.51 7.92 1.48
CA SER A 156 13.96 8.99 0.56
C SER A 156 12.87 9.99 0.18
N GLN A 157 11.78 10.09 0.93
CA GLN A 157 10.70 11.04 0.65
C GLN A 157 11.20 12.48 0.64
N GLY A 158 10.83 13.24 -0.41
CA GLY A 158 11.20 14.63 -0.56
C GLY A 158 12.63 14.87 -1.06
N ILE A 159 13.40 13.81 -1.34
CA ILE A 159 14.76 13.88 -1.89
C ILE A 159 14.71 13.77 -3.41
N GLN A 160 15.58 14.48 -4.13
CA GLN A 160 15.76 14.32 -5.57
C GLN A 160 16.28 12.92 -5.91
N LYS A 161 15.79 12.34 -7.02
CA LYS A 161 16.17 10.97 -7.42
C LYS A 161 17.68 10.82 -7.59
N SER A 162 18.36 11.79 -8.21
CA SER A 162 19.81 11.77 -8.41
C SER A 162 20.61 11.70 -7.11
N LYS A 163 20.11 12.33 -6.03
CA LYS A 163 20.73 12.29 -4.70
C LYS A 163 20.50 10.98 -3.97
N ALA A 164 19.30 10.39 -4.13
CA ALA A 164 18.97 9.13 -3.48
C ALA A 164 19.59 7.92 -4.20
N PHE A 165 19.77 8.03 -5.53
CA PHE A 165 20.34 6.98 -6.39
C PHE A 165 21.46 7.56 -7.27
N PRO A 166 22.65 7.89 -6.68
CA PRO A 166 23.78 8.40 -7.42
C PRO A 166 24.25 7.38 -8.47
N GLY A 167 24.57 7.85 -9.68
CA GLY A 167 24.98 7.00 -10.80
C GLY A 167 23.87 6.69 -11.82
N GLY A 168 22.76 7.44 -11.81
CA GLY A 168 21.78 7.48 -12.91
C GLY A 168 20.72 6.38 -12.93
N GLY A 169 20.74 5.47 -12.02
CA GLY A 169 19.69 4.47 -11.91
C GLY A 169 20.22 3.05 -11.95
N VAL A 170 20.11 2.41 -10.83
CA VAL A 170 20.37 0.99 -10.71
C VAL A 170 19.27 0.26 -11.49
N SER A 171 19.62 -0.40 -12.57
CA SER A 171 18.70 -1.24 -13.37
C SER A 171 18.29 -2.53 -12.64
N THR A 172 18.74 -2.69 -11.40
CA THR A 172 18.52 -3.88 -10.57
C THR A 172 17.47 -3.63 -9.51
N THR A 173 16.71 -4.68 -9.18
CA THR A 173 15.80 -4.70 -8.05
C THR A 173 16.56 -4.48 -6.75
N GLN A 174 16.12 -3.52 -5.94
CA GLN A 174 16.71 -3.23 -4.64
C GLN A 174 15.86 -3.82 -3.51
N PRO A 175 16.41 -4.69 -2.65
CA PRO A 175 15.69 -5.18 -1.48
C PRO A 175 15.29 -4.02 -0.56
N VAL A 176 14.07 -4.06 -0.05
CA VAL A 176 13.54 -3.05 0.88
C VAL A 176 12.80 -3.71 2.04
N PRO A 177 12.74 -3.07 3.22
CA PRO A 177 12.04 -3.63 4.38
C PRO A 177 10.53 -3.75 4.20
N ALA A 178 9.92 -2.81 3.49
CA ALA A 178 8.51 -2.79 3.15
C ALA A 178 8.28 -1.90 1.92
N LEU A 179 7.14 -2.07 1.27
CA LEU A 179 6.73 -1.32 0.09
C LEU A 179 5.52 -0.44 0.42
N CYS A 180 5.46 0.73 -0.19
CA CYS A 180 4.29 1.60 -0.10
C CYS A 180 3.08 0.94 -0.77
N GLY A 181 1.93 0.91 -0.07
CA GLY A 181 0.71 0.30 -0.56
C GLY A 181 0.12 0.93 -1.82
N ALA A 182 0.58 2.13 -2.20
CA ALA A 182 0.05 2.85 -3.36
C ALA A 182 0.19 2.09 -4.69
N MET A 183 1.24 1.25 -4.83
CA MET A 183 1.39 0.36 -5.98
C MET A 183 2.17 -0.89 -5.61
N LEU A 184 1.52 -2.05 -5.71
CA LEU A 184 2.13 -3.35 -5.39
C LEU A 184 1.91 -4.34 -6.52
N TRP A 185 2.99 -4.94 -7.00
CA TRP A 185 3.00 -6.04 -7.95
C TRP A 185 3.27 -7.34 -7.21
N ILE A 186 2.28 -8.23 -7.16
CA ILE A 186 2.27 -9.41 -6.29
C ILE A 186 2.07 -10.67 -7.13
N PRO A 187 2.97 -11.66 -7.07
CA PRO A 187 2.72 -12.98 -7.66
C PRO A 187 1.47 -13.61 -7.04
N ALA A 188 0.51 -14.02 -7.87
CA ALA A 188 -0.74 -14.63 -7.37
C ALA A 188 -0.49 -15.92 -6.58
N GLN A 189 0.60 -16.63 -6.85
CA GLN A 189 1.04 -17.83 -6.11
C GLN A 189 1.34 -17.55 -4.62
N LEU A 190 1.60 -16.30 -4.25
CA LEU A 190 1.77 -15.92 -2.84
C LEU A 190 0.44 -15.78 -2.10
N LEU A 191 -0.68 -15.74 -2.80
CA LEU A 191 -2.00 -15.53 -2.21
C LEU A 191 -2.69 -16.85 -1.86
N PRO A 192 -3.40 -16.93 -0.73
CA PRO A 192 -3.58 -15.89 0.28
C PRO A 192 -2.34 -15.73 1.18
N LEU A 193 -1.96 -14.50 1.48
CA LEU A 193 -0.88 -14.23 2.42
C LEU A 193 -1.26 -14.54 3.87
N ARG A 194 -2.55 -14.63 4.17
CA ARG A 194 -3.08 -14.99 5.50
C ARG A 194 -4.46 -15.63 5.37
N PRO A 195 -4.90 -16.40 6.38
CA PRO A 195 -6.18 -17.12 6.29
C PRO A 195 -7.40 -16.21 6.13
N GLU A 196 -7.34 -15.02 6.76
CA GLU A 196 -8.44 -14.08 6.81
C GLU A 196 -8.40 -13.01 5.72
N ALA A 197 -7.31 -12.93 4.95
CA ALA A 197 -7.16 -11.89 3.92
C ALA A 197 -6.11 -12.25 2.86
N LEU A 198 -6.35 -11.88 1.62
CA LEU A 198 -5.45 -12.20 0.52
C LEU A 198 -4.12 -11.43 0.65
N VAL A 199 -4.15 -10.12 0.87
CA VAL A 199 -2.94 -9.29 0.99
C VAL A 199 -2.92 -8.54 2.32
N PHE A 200 -3.69 -7.46 2.43
CA PHE A 200 -3.75 -6.66 3.64
C PHE A 200 -4.65 -7.30 4.70
N SER A 201 -4.31 -7.14 5.97
CA SER A 201 -5.21 -7.54 7.03
C SER A 201 -6.43 -6.61 7.08
N THR A 202 -7.62 -7.18 7.08
CA THR A 202 -8.89 -6.44 7.12
C THR A 202 -9.14 -5.74 8.47
N ASP A 203 -8.31 -6.01 9.48
CA ASP A 203 -8.31 -5.26 10.75
C ASP A 203 -7.86 -3.80 10.58
N TYR A 204 -7.28 -3.46 9.43
CA TYR A 204 -6.77 -2.13 9.10
C TYR A 204 -7.76 -1.40 8.20
N PHE A 205 -8.41 -0.39 8.73
CA PHE A 205 -9.30 0.45 7.93
C PHE A 205 -8.52 1.30 6.92
N ALA A 206 -7.48 1.98 7.39
CA ALA A 206 -6.55 2.77 6.59
C ALA A 206 -5.29 3.09 7.41
N TYR A 207 -4.16 3.22 6.74
CA TYR A 207 -2.82 3.46 7.28
C TYR A 207 -2.21 2.29 8.07
N PHE A 208 -0.92 2.10 7.92
CA PHE A 208 -0.12 1.01 8.49
C PHE A 208 -0.39 -0.38 7.90
N GLU A 209 -1.38 -0.56 7.04
CA GLU A 209 -1.64 -1.86 6.37
C GLU A 209 -0.46 -2.30 5.50
N ASP A 210 0.21 -1.36 4.85
CA ASP A 210 1.37 -1.59 4.00
C ASP A 210 2.64 -1.90 4.82
N MET A 211 2.88 -1.19 5.90
CA MET A 211 3.97 -1.49 6.83
C MET A 211 3.76 -2.85 7.50
N GLU A 212 2.53 -3.15 7.92
CA GLU A 212 2.16 -4.44 8.50
C GLU A 212 2.35 -5.58 7.51
N LEU A 213 1.95 -5.36 6.24
CA LEU A 213 2.22 -6.30 5.16
C LEU A 213 3.71 -6.56 5.00
N GLY A 214 4.54 -5.52 5.01
CA GLY A 214 5.99 -5.65 4.95
C GLY A 214 6.56 -6.51 6.07
N MET A 215 6.09 -6.32 7.30
CA MET A 215 6.52 -7.14 8.44
C MET A 215 6.04 -8.59 8.31
N GLU A 216 4.85 -8.83 7.79
CA GLU A 216 4.33 -10.18 7.54
C GLU A 216 5.12 -10.90 6.44
N LEU A 217 5.44 -10.20 5.33
CA LEU A 217 6.26 -10.73 4.26
C LEU A 217 7.68 -11.09 4.75
N GLN A 218 8.31 -10.22 5.55
CA GLN A 218 9.59 -10.52 6.19
C GLN A 218 9.51 -11.77 7.08
N ARG A 219 8.46 -11.90 7.89
CA ARG A 219 8.24 -13.08 8.74
C ARG A 219 8.11 -14.37 7.94
N ARG A 220 7.56 -14.29 6.73
CA ARG A 220 7.40 -15.39 5.77
C ARG A 220 8.62 -15.60 4.87
N GLN A 221 9.64 -14.77 5.02
CA GLN A 221 10.82 -14.79 4.15
C GLN A 221 10.49 -14.55 2.68
N VAL A 222 9.42 -13.79 2.40
CA VAL A 222 9.06 -13.34 1.05
C VAL A 222 9.80 -12.03 0.77
N PRO A 223 10.68 -11.99 -0.24
CA PRO A 223 11.44 -10.81 -0.54
C PRO A 223 10.59 -9.69 -1.15
N MET A 224 10.96 -8.44 -0.84
CA MET A 224 10.34 -7.23 -1.36
C MET A 224 11.35 -6.38 -2.09
N GLY A 225 11.01 -5.92 -3.27
CA GLY A 225 11.92 -5.19 -4.15
C GLY A 225 11.38 -3.88 -4.68
N LEU A 226 12.19 -2.84 -4.54
CA LEU A 226 12.00 -1.58 -5.24
C LEU A 226 12.64 -1.64 -6.62
N LEU A 227 11.98 -1.06 -7.62
CA LEU A 227 12.46 -0.89 -8.99
C LEU A 227 12.78 0.59 -9.28
N PRO A 228 13.99 1.08 -8.97
CA PRO A 228 14.31 2.52 -9.05
C PRO A 228 14.31 3.08 -10.48
N HIS A 229 14.42 2.22 -11.48
CA HIS A 229 14.41 2.59 -12.91
C HIS A 229 12.99 2.76 -13.46
N ILE A 230 11.99 2.16 -12.84
CA ILE A 230 10.57 2.31 -13.21
C ILE A 230 9.98 3.41 -12.32
N LYS A 231 9.48 4.47 -12.95
CA LYS A 231 8.94 5.65 -12.24
C LYS A 231 7.43 5.73 -12.45
N VAL A 232 6.69 5.93 -11.35
CA VAL A 232 5.24 6.16 -11.37
C VAL A 232 4.94 7.43 -10.57
N VAL A 233 4.17 8.34 -11.16
CA VAL A 233 3.77 9.58 -10.48
C VAL A 233 2.66 9.28 -9.49
N HIS A 234 2.86 9.66 -8.23
CA HIS A 234 1.88 9.55 -7.16
C HIS A 234 1.51 10.94 -6.65
N ARG A 235 0.28 11.35 -6.92
CA ARG A 235 -0.17 12.72 -6.68
C ARG A 235 -0.66 12.98 -5.25
N ARG A 236 -0.74 11.96 -4.41
CA ARG A 236 -1.27 11.98 -3.02
C ARG A 236 -2.54 12.84 -2.88
N GLY A 237 -3.49 12.61 -3.79
CA GLY A 237 -4.81 13.23 -3.75
C GLY A 237 -4.81 14.74 -3.70
N GLY A 238 -3.95 15.40 -4.51
CA GLY A 238 -3.86 16.87 -4.57
C GLY A 238 -3.11 17.52 -3.40
N MET A 239 -2.58 16.76 -2.45
CA MET A 239 -1.58 17.27 -1.50
C MET A 239 -0.21 17.39 -2.19
N SER A 240 -0.21 18.05 -3.36
CA SER A 240 0.98 18.52 -4.03
C SER A 240 1.49 19.72 -3.24
N ARG A 241 2.54 19.55 -2.56
CA ARG A 241 3.54 20.46 -1.99
C ARG A 241 3.87 19.98 -0.59
N LEU A 242 5.12 19.79 -0.31
CA LEU A 242 5.89 19.99 0.94
C LEU A 242 5.10 20.35 2.23
N GLN A 243 3.81 20.10 2.30
CA GLN A 243 3.04 20.27 3.51
C GLN A 243 3.42 19.14 4.45
N LYS A 244 4.36 19.47 5.37
CA LYS A 244 4.38 18.80 6.68
C LYS A 244 2.93 18.67 7.09
N PHE A 245 2.47 17.47 7.43
CA PHE A 245 1.17 17.25 8.04
C PHE A 245 0.99 18.30 9.13
N THR A 246 0.24 19.35 8.82
CA THR A 246 -0.01 20.43 9.77
C THR A 246 -1.07 19.96 10.75
N GLU A 247 -1.15 20.60 11.90
CA GLU A 247 -2.20 20.33 12.88
C GLU A 247 -3.61 20.39 12.28
N LYS A 248 -3.84 21.22 11.25
CA LYS A 248 -5.11 21.34 10.52
C LYS A 248 -5.47 20.07 9.72
N ASP A 249 -4.49 19.41 9.10
CA ASP A 249 -4.73 18.20 8.32
C ASP A 249 -5.13 17.04 9.24
N TRP A 250 -4.63 17.03 10.46
CA TRP A 250 -5.00 16.07 11.50
C TRP A 250 -6.40 16.31 12.08
N ILE A 251 -6.89 17.53 12.08
CA ILE A 251 -8.21 17.88 12.59
C ILE A 251 -9.31 17.55 11.57
N SER A 252 -8.98 17.56 10.27
CA SER A 252 -9.95 17.40 9.20
C SER A 252 -10.56 16.00 9.08
N ASN A 253 -9.91 14.95 9.62
CA ASN A 253 -10.46 13.59 9.58
C ASN A 253 -10.17 12.76 10.84
N PRO A 254 -11.02 12.86 11.88
CA PRO A 254 -10.85 12.14 13.15
C PRO A 254 -10.80 10.61 12.99
N LYS A 255 -11.50 10.03 11.99
CA LYS A 255 -11.48 8.58 11.72
C LYS A 255 -10.10 8.12 11.24
N GLN A 256 -9.45 8.90 10.38
CA GLN A 256 -8.11 8.59 9.89
C GLN A 256 -7.05 8.68 11.01
N ILE A 257 -7.14 9.70 11.86
CA ILE A 257 -6.24 9.84 13.03
C ILE A 257 -6.38 8.65 13.96
N ARG A 258 -7.63 8.31 14.28
CA ARG A 258 -7.95 7.14 15.11
C ARG A 258 -7.36 5.88 14.49
N GLY A 259 -7.60 5.66 13.19
CA GLY A 259 -7.05 4.53 12.44
C GLY A 259 -5.52 4.48 12.52
N ALA A 260 -4.83 5.56 12.19
CA ALA A 260 -3.36 5.60 12.22
C ALA A 260 -2.77 5.30 13.62
N ILE A 261 -3.40 5.79 14.69
CA ILE A 261 -2.95 5.51 16.06
C ILE A 261 -3.18 4.04 16.41
N LEU A 262 -4.39 3.53 16.24
CA LEU A 262 -4.75 2.16 16.62
C LEU A 262 -3.99 1.13 15.80
N ASN A 263 -3.86 1.34 14.50
CA ASN A 263 -3.15 0.44 13.59
C ASN A 263 -1.66 0.37 13.91
N ARG A 264 -1.04 1.49 14.31
CA ARG A 264 0.35 1.48 14.79
C ARG A 264 0.51 0.57 16.01
N TYR A 265 -0.38 0.66 17.01
CA TYR A 265 -0.34 -0.23 18.17
C TYR A 265 -0.68 -1.67 17.80
N ARG A 266 -1.65 -1.89 16.91
CA ARG A 266 -1.99 -3.22 16.39
C ARG A 266 -0.76 -3.87 15.74
N THR A 267 -0.06 -3.16 14.86
CA THR A 267 1.16 -3.64 14.20
C THR A 267 2.27 -3.93 15.23
N LEU A 268 2.47 -3.03 16.19
CA LEU A 268 3.45 -3.20 17.26
C LEU A 268 3.19 -4.49 18.04
N PHE A 269 1.96 -4.69 18.50
CA PHE A 269 1.60 -5.86 19.30
C PHE A 269 1.50 -7.14 18.46
N ARG A 270 1.11 -7.06 17.20
CA ARG A 270 1.02 -8.22 16.29
C ARG A 270 2.39 -8.85 16.02
N HIS A 271 3.39 -8.04 15.71
CA HIS A 271 4.69 -8.53 15.25
C HIS A 271 5.77 -8.60 16.34
N ASN A 272 5.53 -8.07 17.53
CA ASN A 272 6.52 -8.10 18.61
C ASN A 272 5.94 -8.70 19.89
N ARG A 273 6.76 -9.50 20.60
CA ARG A 273 6.45 -9.91 21.98
C ARG A 273 6.75 -8.75 22.93
N LEU A 274 5.96 -8.56 23.96
CA LEU A 274 6.05 -7.42 24.87
C LEU A 274 7.48 -7.22 25.40
N LEU A 275 8.12 -8.29 25.87
CA LEU A 275 9.50 -8.25 26.36
C LEU A 275 10.50 -7.73 25.31
N PHE A 276 10.32 -8.14 24.04
CA PHE A 276 11.22 -7.72 22.97
C PHE A 276 10.98 -6.29 22.50
N ILE A 277 9.81 -5.70 22.77
CA ILE A 277 9.56 -4.29 22.44
C ILE A 277 10.55 -3.40 23.18
N PHE A 278 10.79 -3.65 24.45
CA PHE A 278 11.74 -2.87 25.27
C PHE A 278 13.18 -3.02 24.78
N LEU A 279 13.58 -4.23 24.37
CA LEU A 279 14.92 -4.50 23.88
C LEU A 279 15.16 -3.95 22.46
N ARG A 280 14.20 -4.13 21.58
CA ARG A 280 14.31 -3.75 20.16
C ARG A 280 14.10 -2.25 19.92
N TYR A 281 13.25 -1.63 20.74
CA TYR A 281 12.88 -0.22 20.62
C TYR A 281 13.03 0.52 21.94
N PRO A 282 14.26 0.66 22.49
CA PRO A 282 14.48 1.27 23.81
C PRO A 282 14.00 2.73 23.89
N ARG A 283 13.99 3.43 22.74
CA ARG A 283 13.50 4.82 22.63
C ARG A 283 11.97 4.92 22.56
N LEU A 284 11.27 3.81 22.33
CA LEU A 284 9.81 3.82 22.16
C LEU A 284 9.11 4.19 23.47
N VAL A 285 9.54 3.62 24.59
CA VAL A 285 8.88 3.87 25.89
C VAL A 285 8.92 5.35 26.29
N PRO A 286 10.09 6.01 26.38
CA PRO A 286 10.12 7.43 26.70
C PRO A 286 9.39 8.28 25.66
N TYR A 287 9.43 7.93 24.39
CA TYR A 287 8.66 8.59 23.36
C TYR A 287 7.15 8.48 23.57
N GLU A 288 6.63 7.30 23.91
CA GLU A 288 5.21 7.10 24.18
C GLU A 288 4.78 7.87 25.44
N MET A 289 5.61 7.90 26.49
CA MET A 289 5.31 8.70 27.67
C MET A 289 5.15 10.19 27.32
N ILE A 290 6.11 10.77 26.62
CA ILE A 290 6.06 12.18 26.18
C ILE A 290 4.85 12.43 25.29
N ARG A 291 4.60 11.52 24.34
CA ARG A 291 3.47 11.60 23.43
C ARG A 291 2.12 11.59 24.15
N TRP A 292 1.94 10.71 25.14
CA TRP A 292 0.69 10.63 25.88
C TRP A 292 0.52 11.80 26.86
N ILE A 293 1.62 12.33 27.42
CA ILE A 293 1.61 13.59 28.18
C ILE A 293 1.17 14.74 27.26
N TYR A 294 1.74 14.86 26.06
CA TYR A 294 1.31 15.86 25.08
C TYR A 294 -0.18 15.71 24.71
N ILE A 295 -0.65 14.48 24.49
CA ILE A 295 -2.06 14.19 24.20
C ILE A 295 -2.96 14.63 25.35
N LEU A 296 -2.58 14.34 26.58
CA LEU A 296 -3.35 14.74 27.79
C LEU A 296 -3.61 16.25 27.82
N PHE A 297 -2.60 17.05 27.53
CA PHE A 297 -2.71 18.50 27.61
C PHE A 297 -3.24 19.19 26.35
N ARG A 298 -2.96 18.63 25.17
CA ARG A 298 -3.24 19.30 23.88
C ARG A 298 -4.37 18.66 23.08
N LYS A 299 -4.62 17.36 23.26
CA LYS A 299 -5.61 16.59 22.50
C LYS A 299 -6.35 15.58 23.40
N PRO A 300 -6.98 16.00 24.51
CA PRO A 300 -7.53 15.08 25.52
C PRO A 300 -8.61 14.15 24.97
N TRP A 301 -9.27 14.51 23.88
CA TRP A 301 -10.25 13.65 23.22
C TRP A 301 -9.65 12.34 22.70
N LEU A 302 -8.34 12.25 22.44
CA LEU A 302 -7.64 11.03 22.04
C LEU A 302 -7.45 10.03 23.20
N LEU A 303 -7.61 10.45 24.46
CA LEU A 303 -7.55 9.55 25.62
C LEU A 303 -8.64 8.47 25.56
N LYS A 304 -9.74 8.74 24.84
CA LYS A 304 -10.80 7.75 24.57
C LYS A 304 -10.31 6.52 23.80
N LEU A 305 -9.12 6.59 23.16
CA LEU A 305 -8.52 5.46 22.47
C LEU A 305 -7.80 4.46 23.40
N ILE A 306 -7.52 4.84 24.64
CA ILE A 306 -6.80 3.98 25.59
C ILE A 306 -7.48 2.62 25.79
N PRO A 307 -8.81 2.53 26.07
CA PRO A 307 -9.48 1.23 26.19
C PRO A 307 -9.38 0.39 24.92
N GLU A 308 -9.44 1.02 23.74
CA GLU A 308 -9.31 0.33 22.46
C GLU A 308 -7.89 -0.22 22.25
N ILE A 309 -6.85 0.52 22.64
CA ILE A 309 -5.46 0.04 22.60
C ILE A 309 -5.29 -1.19 23.50
N PHE A 310 -5.89 -1.20 24.69
CA PHE A 310 -5.88 -2.37 25.57
C PHE A 310 -6.64 -3.56 24.96
N SER A 311 -7.77 -3.32 24.29
CA SER A 311 -8.51 -4.36 23.58
C SER A 311 -7.64 -4.97 22.48
N ILE A 312 -6.99 -4.15 21.65
CA ILE A 312 -6.05 -4.57 20.60
C ILE A 312 -4.90 -5.38 21.20
N PHE A 313 -4.33 -4.93 22.32
CA PHE A 313 -3.26 -5.68 22.99
C PHE A 313 -3.71 -7.09 23.39
N ARG A 314 -4.90 -7.23 23.98
CA ARG A 314 -5.47 -8.54 24.35
C ARG A 314 -5.70 -9.42 23.14
N GLU A 315 -6.34 -8.85 22.11
CA GLU A 315 -6.65 -9.55 20.85
C GLU A 315 -5.38 -10.11 20.20
N GLU A 316 -4.36 -9.28 19.98
CA GLU A 316 -3.13 -9.70 19.32
C GLU A 316 -2.30 -10.66 20.19
N THR A 317 -2.40 -10.58 21.51
CA THR A 317 -1.77 -11.53 22.42
C THR A 317 -2.45 -12.91 22.36
N HIS A 318 -3.77 -12.95 22.24
CA HIS A 318 -4.52 -14.21 22.05
C HIS A 318 -4.26 -14.82 20.67
N ARG A 319 -4.18 -13.99 19.61
CA ARG A 319 -3.88 -14.44 18.23
C ARG A 319 -2.54 -15.19 18.18
N LYS A 320 -1.51 -14.71 18.87
CA LYS A 320 -0.17 -15.34 18.95
C LYS A 320 -0.13 -16.69 19.65
N ARG A 321 -1.10 -16.99 20.49
CA ARG A 321 -1.19 -18.29 21.19
C ARG A 321 -1.76 -19.39 20.30
N LYS A 322 -2.40 -19.05 19.18
CA LYS A 322 -2.85 -20.04 18.20
C LYS A 322 -1.65 -20.55 17.40
N PRO A 323 -1.53 -21.86 17.18
CA PRO A 323 -0.46 -22.43 16.38
C PRO A 323 -0.49 -21.84 14.96
N PRO A 324 0.67 -21.63 14.30
CA PRO A 324 0.70 -21.21 12.92
C PRO A 324 0.00 -22.26 12.06
N ILE A 325 -0.88 -21.82 11.17
CA ILE A 325 -1.49 -22.71 10.19
C ILE A 325 -0.36 -23.21 9.30
N ARG A 326 -0.15 -24.55 9.28
CA ARG A 326 0.82 -25.18 8.38
C ARG A 326 0.41 -24.88 6.95
N ARG A 327 1.39 -24.56 6.10
CA ARG A 327 1.18 -24.54 4.65
C ARG A 327 0.63 -25.91 4.24
N PRO A 328 -0.36 -26.02 3.36
CA PRO A 328 -0.55 -27.25 2.62
C PRO A 328 0.75 -27.45 1.82
N ASP A 329 1.31 -28.66 1.95
CA ASP A 329 2.49 -29.13 1.21
C ASP A 329 2.24 -29.12 -0.29
#